data_efc376a6a7d51cac77083a7d7eb1c501
#
_entry.id   efc376a6a7d51cac77083a7d7eb1c501
#
_cell.length_a   1.000
_cell.length_b   1.000
_cell.length_c   1.000
_cell.angle_alpha   90.00
_cell.angle_beta   90.00
_cell.angle_gamma   90.00
#
_symmetry.space_group_name_H-M   'P 1'
#
loop_
_entity.id
_entity.type
_entity.pdbx_description
1 polymer ?
#
loop_
_entity_poly.entity_id
_entity_poly.type
_entity_poly.pdbx_seq_one_letter_code
_entity_poly.pdbx_strand_id
1 'polypeptide(L)'
;MPHKSRKPTDAELDSFGMTHPGKVRKDNQDQFMLASIYKRLAIFASSLPPDVVFPTDEERVAFVAMVADGVGGGIGGAEASATALQSTMQYVHDSMACYLGREDNESGFADALQSAAIRSHEAIRRRRDEAGTTGTMATTLTLFLGVWPRYYLLQVGDSRYYRYRNGELMQITRDQTFAQSLVDAGALSPADASRSRLAHVLSSALGADETLPVVTPLDADWDNVHLLCSDGLTKHVSDARIAEILGSMQNSKQAAELLVQEALDAGGTDNITVIVGRTIPKESSIVM
;
A
#
# COMPACT_ATOMS: atom_id res chain seq x y z
N MET A 1 9.63 -7.85 -27.54
CA MET A 1 9.11 -6.63 -26.91
C MET A 1 10.13 -6.15 -25.88
N PRO A 2 11.01 -5.21 -26.21
CA PRO A 2 12.16 -4.85 -25.34
C PRO A 2 11.79 -3.98 -24.12
N HIS A 3 10.54 -3.48 -24.04
CA HIS A 3 10.14 -2.55 -22.95
C HIS A 3 9.95 -3.22 -21.59
N LYS A 4 9.60 -4.49 -21.54
CA LYS A 4 9.17 -5.18 -20.30
C LYS A 4 10.31 -5.58 -19.36
N SER A 5 11.58 -5.50 -19.78
CA SER A 5 12.72 -5.87 -18.94
C SER A 5 13.38 -4.68 -18.23
N ARG A 6 13.04 -3.44 -18.59
CA ARG A 6 13.62 -2.23 -18.00
C ARG A 6 12.73 -1.64 -16.89
N LYS A 7 13.36 -0.92 -15.99
CA LYS A 7 12.67 -0.11 -14.98
C LYS A 7 11.84 0.99 -15.63
N PRO A 8 10.57 1.18 -15.23
CA PRO A 8 9.76 2.31 -15.68
C PRO A 8 10.34 3.64 -15.22
N THR A 9 10.30 4.64 -16.08
CA THR A 9 10.62 6.03 -15.74
C THR A 9 9.46 6.66 -14.95
N ASP A 10 9.69 7.82 -14.32
CA ASP A 10 8.63 8.53 -13.57
C ASP A 10 7.49 8.96 -14.47
N ALA A 11 7.81 9.35 -15.70
CA ALA A 11 6.81 9.74 -16.69
C ALA A 11 5.93 8.57 -17.20
N GLU A 12 6.31 7.33 -16.92
CA GLU A 12 5.58 6.11 -17.27
C GLU A 12 4.77 5.55 -16.09
N LEU A 13 4.83 6.20 -14.93
CA LEU A 13 3.97 5.87 -13.80
C LEU A 13 2.67 6.67 -13.89
N ASP A 14 1.56 5.96 -13.92
CA ASP A 14 0.22 6.51 -13.76
C ASP A 14 -0.31 6.01 -12.42
N SER A 15 -0.32 6.87 -11.40
CA SER A 15 -0.79 6.53 -10.06
C SER A 15 -1.58 7.65 -9.44
N PHE A 16 -2.64 7.29 -8.71
CA PHE A 16 -3.49 8.24 -8.02
C PHE A 16 -4.07 7.61 -6.76
N GLY A 17 -4.13 8.39 -5.67
CA GLY A 17 -4.75 8.00 -4.41
C GLY A 17 -5.77 9.02 -3.97
N MET A 18 -6.84 8.56 -3.33
CA MET A 18 -7.83 9.42 -2.69
C MET A 18 -8.47 8.74 -1.49
N THR A 19 -9.00 9.55 -0.60
CA THR A 19 -9.75 9.12 0.57
C THR A 19 -11.02 9.96 0.73
N HIS A 20 -12.06 9.34 1.28
CA HIS A 20 -13.36 9.99 1.54
C HIS A 20 -13.93 9.50 2.88
N PRO A 21 -14.52 10.38 3.73
CA PRO A 21 -15.08 9.96 5.02
C PRO A 21 -16.29 9.04 4.92
N GLY A 22 -16.83 8.81 3.71
CA GLY A 22 -18.10 8.13 3.50
C GLY A 22 -19.29 9.05 3.72
N LYS A 23 -20.50 8.46 3.83
CA LYS A 23 -21.76 9.19 4.06
C LYS A 23 -22.24 9.10 5.52
N VAL A 24 -21.68 8.18 6.31
CA VAL A 24 -22.17 7.85 7.67
C VAL A 24 -21.18 8.26 8.75
N ARG A 25 -19.89 8.10 8.51
CA ARG A 25 -18.85 8.48 9.47
C ARG A 25 -18.72 10.00 9.54
N LYS A 26 -18.47 10.53 10.74
CA LYS A 26 -18.23 11.97 10.95
C LYS A 26 -16.79 12.35 10.63
N ASP A 27 -15.86 11.46 10.96
CA ASP A 27 -14.43 11.66 10.84
C ASP A 27 -13.86 10.65 9.85
N ASN A 28 -12.77 11.03 9.18
CA ASN A 28 -12.00 10.13 8.34
C ASN A 28 -10.77 9.66 9.13
N GLN A 29 -10.74 8.37 9.46
CA GLN A 29 -9.64 7.71 10.16
C GLN A 29 -8.69 6.97 9.22
N ASP A 30 -9.06 6.88 7.95
CA ASP A 30 -8.17 6.36 6.91
C ASP A 30 -7.07 7.36 6.56
N GLN A 31 -5.90 6.85 6.25
CA GLN A 31 -4.79 7.61 5.69
C GLN A 31 -4.18 6.87 4.50
N PHE A 32 -3.65 7.60 3.54
CA PHE A 32 -2.86 7.02 2.45
C PHE A 32 -1.61 7.84 2.16
N MET A 33 -0.64 7.21 1.51
CA MET A 33 0.56 7.88 1.00
C MET A 33 0.99 7.27 -0.33
N LEU A 34 1.37 8.15 -1.26
CA LEU A 34 2.12 7.83 -2.48
C LEU A 34 3.45 8.58 -2.43
N ALA A 35 4.56 7.88 -2.61
CA ALA A 35 5.88 8.47 -2.56
C ALA A 35 6.86 7.79 -3.52
N SER A 36 7.86 8.52 -3.96
CA SER A 36 9.05 7.99 -4.63
C SER A 36 10.29 8.32 -3.80
N ILE A 37 11.21 7.37 -3.72
CA ILE A 37 12.51 7.56 -3.08
C ILE A 37 13.55 7.67 -4.19
N TYR A 38 14.41 8.71 -4.11
CA TYR A 38 15.42 9.01 -5.12
C TYR A 38 16.82 8.94 -4.54
N LYS A 39 17.75 8.54 -5.40
CA LYS A 39 19.20 8.66 -5.19
C LYS A 39 19.74 9.75 -6.12
N ARG A 40 20.55 10.66 -5.57
CA ARG A 40 21.17 11.75 -6.33
C ARG A 40 22.60 11.96 -5.87
N LEU A 41 23.52 12.15 -6.82
CA LEU A 41 24.88 12.59 -6.58
C LEU A 41 25.02 14.07 -6.96
N ALA A 42 25.42 14.93 -6.02
CA ALA A 42 25.76 16.32 -6.28
C ALA A 42 27.25 16.53 -6.10
N ILE A 43 27.96 16.95 -7.14
CA ILE A 43 29.41 17.24 -7.10
C ILE A 43 29.56 18.75 -7.04
N PHE A 44 30.12 19.28 -5.97
CA PHE A 44 30.34 20.71 -5.78
C PHE A 44 31.68 21.17 -6.29
N ALA A 45 32.70 20.30 -6.30
CA ALA A 45 34.02 20.56 -6.84
C ALA A 45 34.74 19.23 -7.10
N SER A 46 35.60 19.19 -8.14
CA SER A 46 36.42 18.03 -8.42
C SER A 46 37.73 18.47 -9.07
N SER A 47 38.81 17.77 -8.78
CA SER A 47 40.08 17.85 -9.45
C SER A 47 40.31 16.71 -10.46
N LEU A 48 39.28 15.90 -10.71
CA LEU A 48 39.33 14.79 -11.65
C LEU A 48 39.40 15.31 -13.11
N PRO A 49 40.00 14.52 -14.02
CA PRO A 49 39.98 14.85 -15.45
C PRO A 49 38.56 15.03 -15.99
N PRO A 50 38.34 15.90 -17.00
CA PRO A 50 37.00 16.21 -17.55
C PRO A 50 36.30 15.02 -18.22
N ASP A 51 37.02 13.98 -18.58
CA ASP A 51 36.53 12.74 -19.18
C ASP A 51 35.96 11.76 -18.15
N VAL A 52 36.14 12.02 -16.86
CA VAL A 52 35.55 11.23 -15.80
C VAL A 52 34.09 11.68 -15.59
N VAL A 53 33.15 10.85 -16.05
CA VAL A 53 31.71 11.12 -15.96
C VAL A 53 31.11 10.37 -14.76
N PHE A 54 30.35 11.08 -13.94
CA PHE A 54 29.58 10.50 -12.85
C PHE A 54 28.08 10.55 -13.17
N PRO A 55 27.29 9.57 -12.70
CA PRO A 55 25.84 9.64 -12.79
C PRO A 55 25.32 10.72 -11.81
N THR A 56 25.06 11.92 -12.33
CA THR A 56 24.52 13.05 -11.57
C THR A 56 23.00 13.15 -11.65
N ASP A 57 22.38 12.34 -12.51
CA ASP A 57 20.95 12.33 -12.67
C ASP A 57 20.27 11.77 -11.42
N GLU A 58 19.11 12.32 -11.12
CA GLU A 58 18.24 11.82 -10.05
C GLU A 58 17.62 10.49 -10.48
N GLU A 59 17.93 9.43 -9.75
CA GLU A 59 17.41 8.10 -10.01
C GLU A 59 16.38 7.71 -8.95
N ARG A 60 15.13 7.43 -9.36
CA ARG A 60 14.16 6.83 -8.47
C ARG A 60 14.61 5.41 -8.11
N VAL A 61 14.80 5.14 -6.82
CA VAL A 61 15.24 3.83 -6.33
C VAL A 61 14.05 2.98 -5.86
N ALA A 62 12.99 3.62 -5.37
CA ALA A 62 11.77 2.93 -4.98
C ALA A 62 10.53 3.78 -5.22
N PHE A 63 9.39 3.08 -5.35
CA PHE A 63 8.05 3.65 -5.31
C PHE A 63 7.30 3.04 -4.13
N VAL A 64 6.59 3.86 -3.36
CA VAL A 64 5.86 3.45 -2.15
C VAL A 64 4.40 3.88 -2.28
N ALA A 65 3.49 2.94 -2.02
CA ALA A 65 2.07 3.21 -1.84
C ALA A 65 1.62 2.60 -0.52
N MET A 66 0.90 3.34 0.32
CA MET A 66 0.42 2.86 1.62
C MET A 66 -1.02 3.27 1.86
N VAL A 67 -1.79 2.36 2.45
CA VAL A 67 -3.12 2.60 3.00
C VAL A 67 -3.14 2.12 4.44
N ALA A 68 -3.69 2.91 5.34
CA ALA A 68 -3.91 2.59 6.74
C ALA A 68 -5.33 2.99 7.14
N ASP A 69 -6.10 2.02 7.65
CA ASP A 69 -7.46 2.19 8.14
C ASP A 69 -7.42 2.22 9.67
N GLY A 70 -7.77 3.36 10.23
CA GLY A 70 -7.70 3.61 11.67
C GLY A 70 -8.84 2.98 12.45
N VAL A 71 -8.51 2.17 13.44
CA VAL A 71 -9.46 1.49 14.32
C VAL A 71 -9.43 2.11 15.71
N GLY A 72 -10.56 2.66 16.13
CA GLY A 72 -10.69 3.24 17.47
C GLY A 72 -11.81 4.27 17.55
N GLY A 73 -12.29 4.53 18.76
CA GLY A 73 -13.28 5.57 19.01
C GLY A 73 -12.65 6.97 19.00
N GLY A 74 -13.30 7.94 18.35
CA GLY A 74 -12.85 9.34 18.36
C GLY A 74 -11.54 9.56 17.60
N ILE A 75 -10.57 10.24 18.23
CA ILE A 75 -9.31 10.67 17.59
C ILE A 75 -8.30 9.53 17.44
N GLY A 76 -8.42 8.44 18.22
CA GLY A 76 -7.40 7.40 18.33
C GLY A 76 -7.10 6.67 17.02
N GLY A 77 -8.11 6.36 16.19
CA GLY A 77 -7.93 5.70 14.90
C GLY A 77 -7.17 6.57 13.88
N ALA A 78 -7.55 7.84 13.74
CA ALA A 78 -6.90 8.76 12.83
C ALA A 78 -5.43 9.03 13.22
N GLU A 79 -5.15 9.10 14.53
CA GLU A 79 -3.79 9.27 15.04
C GLU A 79 -2.96 7.99 14.83
N ALA A 80 -3.57 6.81 14.99
CA ALA A 80 -2.91 5.54 14.75
C ALA A 80 -2.52 5.38 13.27
N SER A 81 -3.45 5.62 12.33
CA SER A 81 -3.17 5.52 10.90
C SER A 81 -2.11 6.52 10.44
N ALA A 82 -2.14 7.76 10.90
CA ALA A 82 -1.12 8.76 10.61
C ALA A 82 0.25 8.36 11.18
N THR A 83 0.31 7.87 12.42
CA THR A 83 1.55 7.40 13.07
C THR A 83 2.12 6.19 12.34
N ALA A 84 1.28 5.26 11.89
CA ALA A 84 1.70 4.10 11.13
C ALA A 84 2.39 4.51 9.82
N LEU A 85 1.77 5.38 9.02
CA LEU A 85 2.36 5.83 7.76
C LEU A 85 3.66 6.59 7.98
N GLN A 86 3.70 7.50 8.95
CA GLN A 86 4.89 8.28 9.26
C GLN A 86 6.07 7.39 9.71
N SER A 87 5.84 6.51 10.69
CA SER A 87 6.88 5.65 11.25
C SER A 87 7.39 4.63 10.21
N THR A 88 6.47 4.03 9.44
CA THR A 88 6.81 3.09 8.38
C THR A 88 7.63 3.77 7.28
N MET A 89 7.20 4.94 6.80
CA MET A 89 7.92 5.66 5.74
C MET A 89 9.31 6.10 6.20
N GLN A 90 9.43 6.61 7.43
CA GLN A 90 10.73 6.98 7.99
C GLN A 90 11.68 5.79 8.03
N TYR A 91 11.21 4.64 8.51
CA TYR A 91 12.04 3.43 8.58
C TYR A 91 12.43 2.91 7.19
N VAL A 92 11.49 2.89 6.24
CA VAL A 92 11.75 2.48 4.85
C VAL A 92 12.79 3.41 4.22
N HIS A 93 12.63 4.71 4.35
CA HIS A 93 13.58 5.70 3.83
C HIS A 93 14.99 5.50 4.40
N ASP A 94 15.11 5.38 5.72
CA ASP A 94 16.40 5.26 6.39
C ASP A 94 17.09 3.92 6.07
N SER A 95 16.31 2.86 5.88
CA SER A 95 16.81 1.52 5.59
C SER A 95 17.21 1.32 4.12
N MET A 96 16.61 2.07 3.17
CA MET A 96 16.86 1.90 1.74
C MET A 96 18.34 2.00 1.36
N ALA A 97 19.09 2.90 2.00
CA ALA A 97 20.52 3.07 1.75
C ALA A 97 21.34 1.79 2.00
N CYS A 98 20.90 0.94 2.93
CA CYS A 98 21.57 -0.31 3.29
C CYS A 98 21.32 -1.44 2.27
N TYR A 99 20.25 -1.35 1.51
CA TYR A 99 19.78 -2.43 0.62
C TYR A 99 20.03 -2.10 -0.87
N LEU A 100 20.28 -0.85 -1.21
CA LEU A 100 20.60 -0.45 -2.59
C LEU A 100 21.99 -0.94 -3.01
N GLY A 101 22.05 -1.68 -4.12
CA GLY A 101 23.31 -2.13 -4.73
C GLY A 101 23.78 -3.52 -4.34
N ARG A 102 22.95 -4.33 -3.68
CA ARG A 102 23.21 -5.75 -3.44
C ARG A 102 22.29 -6.61 -4.30
N GLU A 103 22.87 -7.46 -5.15
CA GLU A 103 22.11 -8.30 -6.10
C GLU A 103 21.25 -9.40 -5.42
N ASP A 104 21.54 -9.81 -4.16
CA ASP A 104 20.89 -10.92 -3.45
C ASP A 104 20.06 -10.47 -2.22
N ASN A 105 19.32 -9.35 -2.30
CA ASN A 105 18.76 -8.73 -1.11
C ASN A 105 17.24 -8.95 -0.88
N GLU A 106 16.65 -10.01 -1.44
CA GLU A 106 15.20 -10.27 -1.25
C GLU A 106 14.81 -10.44 0.22
N SER A 107 15.61 -11.20 0.99
CA SER A 107 15.38 -11.37 2.43
C SER A 107 15.53 -10.06 3.20
N GLY A 108 16.50 -9.22 2.82
CA GLY A 108 16.75 -7.95 3.49
C GLY A 108 15.60 -6.96 3.37
N PHE A 109 14.93 -6.88 2.22
CA PHE A 109 13.74 -6.03 2.05
C PHE A 109 12.55 -6.57 2.86
N ALA A 110 12.34 -7.89 2.88
CA ALA A 110 11.28 -8.49 3.67
C ALA A 110 11.48 -8.24 5.17
N ASP A 111 12.69 -8.46 5.68
CA ASP A 111 13.06 -8.23 7.07
C ASP A 111 12.93 -6.74 7.45
N ALA A 112 13.31 -5.83 6.54
CA ALA A 112 13.16 -4.40 6.75
C ALA A 112 11.68 -3.98 6.84
N LEU A 113 10.82 -4.52 6.00
CA LEU A 113 9.39 -4.22 6.04
C LEU A 113 8.72 -4.80 7.29
N GLN A 114 9.08 -6.02 7.71
CA GLN A 114 8.63 -6.56 9.00
C GLN A 114 9.07 -5.67 10.16
N SER A 115 10.34 -5.26 10.17
CA SER A 115 10.87 -4.35 11.18
C SER A 115 10.17 -2.99 11.18
N ALA A 116 9.83 -2.46 9.99
CA ALA A 116 9.05 -1.23 9.86
C ALA A 116 7.68 -1.35 10.52
N ALA A 117 6.97 -2.47 10.29
CA ALA A 117 5.67 -2.73 10.90
C ALA A 117 5.76 -2.83 12.43
N ILE A 118 6.74 -3.56 12.96
CA ILE A 118 6.93 -3.70 14.41
C ILE A 118 7.28 -2.35 15.06
N ARG A 119 8.16 -1.55 14.45
CA ARG A 119 8.45 -0.19 14.95
C ARG A 119 7.23 0.73 14.92
N SER A 120 6.40 0.62 13.89
CA SER A 120 5.16 1.38 13.80
C SER A 120 4.15 0.95 14.86
N HIS A 121 4.05 -0.35 15.15
CA HIS A 121 3.25 -0.89 16.24
C HIS A 121 3.71 -0.31 17.60
N GLU A 122 5.02 -0.34 17.87
CA GLU A 122 5.60 0.22 19.11
C GLU A 122 5.39 1.74 19.22
N ALA A 123 5.49 2.48 18.09
CA ALA A 123 5.28 3.92 18.06
C ALA A 123 3.82 4.28 18.42
N ILE A 124 2.84 3.53 17.89
CA ILE A 124 1.43 3.74 18.21
C ILE A 124 1.15 3.43 19.68
N ARG A 125 1.67 2.33 20.21
CA ARG A 125 1.50 1.97 21.63
C ARG A 125 2.08 3.04 22.55
N ARG A 126 3.30 3.49 22.26
CA ARG A 126 3.95 4.57 23.02
C ARG A 126 3.12 5.85 23.01
N ARG A 127 2.59 6.24 21.84
CA ARG A 127 1.75 7.43 21.70
C ARG A 127 0.44 7.33 22.46
N ARG A 128 -0.18 6.14 22.47
CA ARG A 128 -1.35 5.84 23.29
C ARG A 128 -1.06 6.01 24.79
N ASP A 129 0.07 5.47 25.24
CA ASP A 129 0.47 5.52 26.64
C ASP A 129 0.80 6.96 27.07
N GLU A 130 1.48 7.75 26.23
CA GLU A 130 1.76 9.16 26.44
C GLU A 130 0.48 10.03 26.51
N ALA A 131 -0.50 9.71 25.68
CA ALA A 131 -1.80 10.39 25.66
C ALA A 131 -2.69 10.03 26.87
N GLY A 132 -2.32 9.00 27.64
CA GLY A 132 -3.09 8.52 28.79
C GLY A 132 -4.50 8.04 28.43
N THR A 133 -4.72 7.65 27.15
CA THR A 133 -6.03 7.22 26.68
C THR A 133 -6.24 5.77 27.00
N THR A 134 -7.46 5.46 27.54
CA THR A 134 -7.91 4.07 27.75
C THR A 134 -8.61 3.47 26.52
N GLY A 135 -8.75 4.26 25.45
CA GLY A 135 -9.39 3.87 24.20
C GLY A 135 -8.46 3.06 23.29
N THR A 136 -9.05 2.38 22.32
CA THR A 136 -8.33 1.68 21.26
C THR A 136 -7.64 2.69 20.36
N MET A 137 -6.34 2.54 20.15
CA MET A 137 -5.53 3.26 19.18
C MET A 137 -4.82 2.21 18.33
N ALA A 138 -5.43 1.85 17.22
CA ALA A 138 -4.93 0.80 16.34
C ALA A 138 -5.21 1.16 14.87
N THR A 139 -4.55 0.49 13.95
CA THR A 139 -4.77 0.68 12.51
C THR A 139 -4.32 -0.54 11.72
N THR A 140 -4.91 -0.74 10.54
CA THR A 140 -4.37 -1.60 9.51
C THR A 140 -3.14 -0.95 8.87
N LEU A 141 -2.39 -1.71 8.09
CA LEU A 141 -1.38 -1.19 7.17
C LEU A 141 -1.24 -2.13 5.97
N THR A 142 -1.49 -1.61 4.79
CA THR A 142 -1.13 -2.28 3.54
C THR A 142 -0.16 -1.37 2.79
N LEU A 143 1.07 -1.88 2.57
CA LEU A 143 2.14 -1.15 1.91
C LEU A 143 2.63 -1.94 0.69
N PHE A 144 2.71 -1.26 -0.44
CA PHE A 144 3.38 -1.70 -1.65
C PHE A 144 4.70 -0.94 -1.81
N LEU A 145 5.80 -1.69 -1.91
CA LEU A 145 7.14 -1.17 -2.17
C LEU A 145 7.62 -1.71 -3.52
N GLY A 146 7.77 -0.82 -4.50
CA GLY A 146 8.30 -1.15 -5.82
C GLY A 146 9.80 -0.84 -5.90
N VAL A 147 10.64 -1.87 -5.87
CA VAL A 147 12.09 -1.80 -6.11
C VAL A 147 12.38 -2.70 -7.30
N TRP A 148 12.43 -2.11 -8.50
CA TRP A 148 12.58 -2.85 -9.73
C TRP A 148 13.81 -3.78 -9.72
N PRO A 149 13.71 -5.05 -10.16
CA PRO A 149 12.57 -5.72 -10.83
C PRO A 149 11.64 -6.48 -9.85
N ARG A 150 11.58 -6.11 -8.59
CA ARG A 150 10.75 -6.75 -7.57
C ARG A 150 9.77 -5.78 -6.93
N TYR A 151 8.66 -6.31 -6.44
CA TYR A 151 7.73 -5.64 -5.56
C TYR A 151 7.65 -6.38 -4.23
N TYR A 152 7.37 -5.66 -3.18
CA TYR A 152 7.15 -6.20 -1.84
C TYR A 152 5.86 -5.64 -1.30
N LEU A 153 5.02 -6.52 -0.80
CA LEU A 153 3.77 -6.17 -0.17
C LEU A 153 3.87 -6.49 1.32
N LEU A 154 3.71 -5.47 2.18
CA LEU A 154 3.53 -5.65 3.61
C LEU A 154 2.07 -5.47 3.95
N GLN A 155 1.52 -6.39 4.77
CA GLN A 155 0.14 -6.36 5.24
C GLN A 155 0.08 -6.57 6.75
N VAL A 156 -0.76 -5.75 7.40
CA VAL A 156 -1.31 -5.93 8.75
C VAL A 156 -2.77 -5.50 8.71
N GLY A 157 -3.71 -6.40 9.03
CA GLY A 157 -5.14 -6.13 9.04
C GLY A 157 -5.89 -6.61 7.78
N ASP A 158 -6.97 -5.94 7.43
CA ASP A 158 -7.92 -6.33 6.37
C ASP A 158 -8.05 -5.30 5.23
N SER A 159 -7.23 -4.25 5.22
CA SER A 159 -7.04 -3.44 4.02
C SER A 159 -6.37 -4.29 2.94
N ARG A 160 -6.86 -4.17 1.71
CA ARG A 160 -6.53 -5.11 0.65
C ARG A 160 -5.61 -4.54 -0.41
N TYR A 161 -4.84 -5.44 -1.02
CA TYR A 161 -4.12 -5.21 -2.27
C TYR A 161 -4.60 -6.20 -3.33
N TYR A 162 -4.99 -5.65 -4.47
CA TYR A 162 -5.37 -6.38 -5.67
C TYR A 162 -4.40 -6.13 -6.81
N ARG A 163 -4.17 -7.18 -7.59
CA ARG A 163 -3.52 -7.09 -8.89
C ARG A 163 -4.53 -7.42 -9.97
N TYR A 164 -4.72 -6.52 -10.92
CA TYR A 164 -5.49 -6.79 -12.12
C TYR A 164 -4.55 -6.96 -13.31
N ARG A 165 -4.74 -8.01 -14.10
CA ARG A 165 -3.95 -8.31 -15.28
C ARG A 165 -4.73 -9.20 -16.24
N ASN A 166 -4.69 -8.87 -17.56
CA ASN A 166 -5.30 -9.68 -18.63
C ASN A 166 -6.78 -10.03 -18.39
N GLY A 167 -7.56 -9.14 -17.81
CA GLY A 167 -8.97 -9.37 -17.51
C GLY A 167 -9.24 -10.06 -16.18
N GLU A 168 -8.22 -10.44 -15.42
CA GLU A 168 -8.34 -11.12 -14.15
C GLU A 168 -7.95 -10.21 -12.98
N LEU A 169 -8.83 -10.12 -11.98
CA LEU A 169 -8.55 -9.49 -10.69
C LEU A 169 -8.18 -10.55 -9.66
N MET A 170 -7.05 -10.36 -9.00
CA MET A 170 -6.58 -11.24 -7.95
C MET A 170 -6.34 -10.46 -6.67
N GLN A 171 -7.01 -10.82 -5.58
CA GLN A 171 -6.65 -10.35 -4.25
C GLN A 171 -5.37 -11.07 -3.82
N ILE A 172 -4.31 -10.32 -3.55
CA ILE A 172 -3.01 -10.86 -3.12
C ILE A 172 -2.92 -10.92 -1.60
N THR A 173 -3.47 -9.92 -0.92
CA THR A 173 -3.60 -9.90 0.55
C THR A 173 -4.60 -10.94 1.02
N ARG A 174 -4.45 -11.39 2.27
CA ARG A 174 -5.43 -12.22 2.96
C ARG A 174 -5.89 -11.50 4.20
N ASP A 175 -7.20 -11.24 4.30
CA ASP A 175 -7.75 -10.47 5.40
C ASP A 175 -7.41 -11.09 6.76
N GLN A 176 -6.84 -10.31 7.66
CA GLN A 176 -6.54 -10.73 9.02
C GLN A 176 -7.71 -10.39 9.94
N THR A 177 -8.81 -11.17 9.80
CA THR A 177 -10.00 -11.10 10.64
C THR A 177 -10.25 -12.43 11.37
N PHE A 178 -10.99 -12.39 12.47
CA PHE A 178 -11.35 -13.62 13.18
C PHE A 178 -12.20 -14.56 12.32
N ALA A 179 -13.08 -14.04 11.47
CA ALA A 179 -13.83 -14.87 10.53
C ALA A 179 -12.92 -15.62 9.57
N GLN A 180 -11.91 -14.93 9.01
CA GLN A 180 -10.95 -15.54 8.12
C GLN A 180 -10.08 -16.59 8.82
N SER A 181 -9.68 -16.35 10.07
CA SER A 181 -8.97 -17.35 10.89
C SER A 181 -9.78 -18.63 11.11
N LEU A 182 -11.12 -18.51 11.26
CA LEU A 182 -12.00 -19.68 11.36
C LEU A 182 -12.15 -20.42 10.03
N VAL A 183 -12.14 -19.72 8.90
CA VAL A 183 -12.09 -20.35 7.56
C VAL A 183 -10.81 -21.13 7.39
N ASP A 184 -9.66 -20.56 7.77
CA ASP A 184 -8.34 -21.20 7.67
C ASP A 184 -8.22 -22.45 8.53
N ALA A 185 -8.86 -22.43 9.69
CA ALA A 185 -8.97 -23.59 10.57
C ALA A 185 -10.02 -24.64 10.11
N GLY A 186 -10.73 -24.39 8.99
CA GLY A 186 -11.81 -25.27 8.50
C GLY A 186 -13.07 -25.27 9.38
N ALA A 187 -13.17 -24.33 10.32
CA ALA A 187 -14.30 -24.24 11.24
C ALA A 187 -15.49 -23.44 10.68
N LEU A 188 -15.28 -22.67 9.62
CA LEU A 188 -16.30 -21.85 8.97
C LEU A 188 -16.15 -21.91 7.45
N SER A 189 -17.26 -21.93 6.70
CA SER A 189 -17.19 -21.79 5.25
C SER A 189 -16.92 -20.33 4.85
N PRO A 190 -16.27 -20.05 3.69
CA PRO A 190 -16.07 -18.67 3.20
C PRO A 190 -17.40 -17.89 3.09
N ALA A 191 -18.49 -18.56 2.66
CA ALA A 191 -19.82 -17.96 2.53
C ALA A 191 -20.44 -17.59 3.89
N ASP A 192 -20.17 -18.36 4.93
CA ASP A 192 -20.65 -18.05 6.28
C ASP A 192 -19.77 -17.01 6.96
N ALA A 193 -18.47 -17.03 6.67
CA ALA A 193 -17.52 -16.04 7.19
C ALA A 193 -17.90 -14.61 6.77
N SER A 194 -18.24 -14.40 5.49
CA SER A 194 -18.65 -13.08 4.97
C SER A 194 -19.91 -12.51 5.61
N ARG A 195 -20.77 -13.38 6.16
CA ARG A 195 -22.02 -13.01 6.87
C ARG A 195 -21.87 -12.97 8.39
N SER A 196 -20.72 -13.38 8.90
CA SER A 196 -20.44 -13.42 10.33
C SER A 196 -20.19 -12.03 10.89
N ARG A 197 -20.58 -11.81 12.15
CA ARG A 197 -20.17 -10.59 12.89
C ARG A 197 -18.66 -10.50 13.09
N LEU A 198 -17.93 -11.60 12.94
CA LEU A 198 -16.48 -11.67 13.04
C LEU A 198 -15.77 -11.26 11.74
N ALA A 199 -16.51 -11.01 10.65
CA ALA A 199 -15.97 -10.61 9.35
C ALA A 199 -15.19 -9.29 9.41
N HIS A 200 -15.56 -8.40 10.33
CA HIS A 200 -14.96 -7.09 10.52
C HIS A 200 -14.20 -6.95 11.84
N VAL A 201 -13.97 -8.06 12.55
CA VAL A 201 -13.18 -8.06 13.78
C VAL A 201 -11.77 -8.48 13.44
N LEU A 202 -10.84 -7.53 13.50
CA LEU A 202 -9.43 -7.76 13.19
C LEU A 202 -8.80 -8.76 14.16
N SER A 203 -8.07 -9.73 13.61
CA SER A 203 -7.19 -10.62 14.38
C SER A 203 -5.76 -10.08 14.47
N SER A 204 -5.43 -9.05 13.71
CA SER A 204 -4.11 -8.40 13.68
C SER A 204 -4.25 -6.93 13.30
N ALA A 205 -3.66 -6.03 14.08
CA ALA A 205 -3.58 -4.60 13.78
C ALA A 205 -2.37 -3.96 14.45
N LEU A 206 -1.81 -2.89 13.87
CA LEU A 206 -0.76 -2.10 14.50
C LEU A 206 -1.35 -1.33 15.71
N GLY A 207 -0.66 -1.37 16.84
CA GLY A 207 -1.10 -0.76 18.09
C GLY A 207 -2.06 -1.62 18.93
N ALA A 208 -2.65 -2.68 18.37
CA ALA A 208 -3.48 -3.65 19.09
C ALA A 208 -2.64 -4.64 19.95
N ASP A 209 -3.27 -5.60 20.57
CA ASP A 209 -2.58 -6.63 21.35
C ASP A 209 -1.85 -7.63 20.45
N GLU A 210 -2.44 -7.96 19.30
CA GLU A 210 -1.86 -8.87 18.30
C GLU A 210 -1.49 -8.10 17.04
N THR A 211 -0.26 -8.31 16.60
CA THR A 211 0.28 -7.74 15.36
C THR A 211 1.11 -8.82 14.64
N LEU A 212 0.65 -9.21 13.44
CA LEU A 212 1.23 -10.27 12.62
C LEU A 212 1.53 -9.72 11.22
N PRO A 213 2.68 -9.02 11.02
CA PRO A 213 3.05 -8.52 9.71
C PRO A 213 3.34 -9.66 8.75
N VAL A 214 2.74 -9.60 7.57
CA VAL A 214 2.99 -10.53 6.46
C VAL A 214 3.65 -9.78 5.34
N VAL A 215 4.81 -10.25 4.86
CA VAL A 215 5.51 -9.70 3.70
C VAL A 215 5.47 -10.70 2.56
N THR A 216 4.97 -10.27 1.42
CA THR A 216 4.86 -11.08 0.20
C THR A 216 5.70 -10.46 -0.91
N PRO A 217 6.77 -11.14 -1.38
CA PRO A 217 7.50 -10.70 -2.57
C PRO A 217 6.69 -11.00 -3.83
N LEU A 218 6.77 -10.11 -4.82
CA LEU A 218 6.08 -10.22 -6.10
C LEU A 218 7.02 -9.84 -7.24
N ASP A 219 6.85 -10.47 -8.38
CA ASP A 219 7.57 -10.07 -9.59
C ASP A 219 6.96 -8.80 -10.18
N ALA A 220 7.82 -7.86 -10.54
CA ALA A 220 7.39 -6.66 -11.24
C ALA A 220 7.01 -6.96 -12.68
N ASP A 221 5.90 -6.39 -13.14
CA ASP A 221 5.44 -6.51 -14.52
C ASP A 221 4.76 -5.20 -14.97
N TRP A 222 5.01 -4.82 -16.21
CA TRP A 222 4.45 -3.61 -16.82
C TRP A 222 2.93 -3.69 -17.05
N ASP A 223 2.39 -4.89 -17.22
CA ASP A 223 0.98 -5.10 -17.55
C ASP A 223 0.08 -5.17 -16.30
N ASN A 224 0.65 -4.98 -15.12
CA ASN A 224 -0.13 -5.00 -13.88
C ASN A 224 -0.82 -3.66 -13.64
N VAL A 225 -2.09 -3.71 -13.25
CA VAL A 225 -2.77 -2.62 -12.55
C VAL A 225 -2.86 -3.01 -11.08
N HIS A 226 -2.49 -2.08 -10.22
CA HIS A 226 -2.44 -2.24 -8.77
C HIS A 226 -3.55 -1.44 -8.12
N LEU A 227 -4.26 -2.05 -7.16
CA LEU A 227 -5.23 -1.38 -6.31
C LEU A 227 -4.92 -1.70 -4.85
N LEU A 228 -4.70 -0.66 -4.04
CA LEU A 228 -4.73 -0.74 -2.59
C LEU A 228 -6.00 -0.06 -2.11
N CYS A 229 -6.68 -0.63 -1.13
CA CYS A 229 -7.90 -0.03 -0.59
C CYS A 229 -8.14 -0.42 0.87
N SER A 230 -8.84 0.45 1.60
CA SER A 230 -9.48 0.10 2.87
C SER A 230 -10.74 -0.73 2.66
N ASP A 231 -11.25 -1.33 3.72
CA ASP A 231 -12.44 -2.18 3.69
C ASP A 231 -13.71 -1.41 3.30
N GLY A 232 -13.72 -0.08 3.46
CA GLY A 232 -14.83 0.77 3.02
C GLY A 232 -15.11 0.73 1.52
N LEU A 233 -14.13 0.37 0.69
CA LEU A 233 -14.40 0.06 -0.72
C LEU A 233 -15.09 -1.29 -0.86
N THR A 234 -14.49 -2.35 -0.30
CA THR A 234 -14.89 -3.73 -0.55
C THR A 234 -16.16 -4.15 0.20
N LYS A 235 -16.60 -3.37 1.19
CA LYS A 235 -17.93 -3.49 1.79
C LYS A 235 -19.06 -3.16 0.80
N HIS A 236 -18.77 -2.36 -0.22
CA HIS A 236 -19.79 -1.79 -1.10
C HIS A 236 -19.61 -2.17 -2.57
N VAL A 237 -18.38 -2.39 -3.03
CA VAL A 237 -18.06 -2.70 -4.43
C VAL A 237 -17.53 -4.11 -4.54
N SER A 238 -18.19 -4.95 -5.35
CA SER A 238 -17.78 -6.34 -5.55
C SER A 238 -16.50 -6.45 -6.37
N ASP A 239 -15.75 -7.54 -6.18
CA ASP A 239 -14.53 -7.82 -6.95
C ASP A 239 -14.80 -7.83 -8.47
N ALA A 240 -15.95 -8.34 -8.91
CA ALA A 240 -16.35 -8.30 -10.32
C ALA A 240 -16.46 -6.86 -10.84
N ARG A 241 -17.05 -5.97 -10.04
CA ARG A 241 -17.18 -4.56 -10.42
C ARG A 241 -15.84 -3.82 -10.37
N ILE A 242 -15.00 -4.11 -9.41
CA ILE A 242 -13.61 -3.61 -9.36
C ILE A 242 -12.85 -4.02 -10.63
N ALA A 243 -12.98 -5.30 -11.04
CA ALA A 243 -12.34 -5.80 -12.26
C ALA A 243 -12.81 -5.06 -13.52
N GLU A 244 -14.12 -4.79 -13.66
CA GLU A 244 -14.68 -4.03 -14.78
C GLU A 244 -14.11 -2.60 -14.84
N ILE A 245 -14.06 -1.91 -13.68
CA ILE A 245 -13.54 -0.55 -13.58
C ILE A 245 -12.06 -0.50 -13.95
N LEU A 246 -11.24 -1.40 -13.38
CA LEU A 246 -9.81 -1.45 -13.67
C LEU A 246 -9.53 -1.88 -15.12
N GLY A 247 -10.38 -2.75 -15.69
CA GLY A 247 -10.27 -3.20 -17.09
C GLY A 247 -10.62 -2.14 -18.11
N SER A 248 -11.47 -1.17 -17.77
CA SER A 248 -11.93 -0.10 -18.65
C SER A 248 -11.32 1.26 -18.35
N MET A 249 -10.39 1.36 -17.39
CA MET A 249 -9.82 2.63 -16.94
C MET A 249 -9.04 3.36 -18.04
N GLN A 250 -9.24 4.66 -18.14
CA GLN A 250 -8.43 5.54 -19.01
C GLN A 250 -7.13 5.96 -18.30
N ASN A 251 -7.21 6.28 -17.02
CA ASN A 251 -6.09 6.63 -16.14
C ASN A 251 -6.42 6.27 -14.68
N SER A 252 -5.40 6.26 -13.83
CA SER A 252 -5.53 5.88 -12.42
C SER A 252 -6.45 6.82 -11.63
N LYS A 253 -6.48 8.11 -11.98
CA LYS A 253 -7.35 9.09 -11.33
C LYS A 253 -8.82 8.78 -11.60
N GLN A 254 -9.21 8.59 -12.85
CA GLN A 254 -10.59 8.27 -13.22
C GLN A 254 -11.05 6.96 -12.58
N ALA A 255 -10.20 5.94 -12.54
CA ALA A 255 -10.55 4.67 -11.89
C ALA A 255 -10.75 4.83 -10.38
N ALA A 256 -9.87 5.56 -9.69
CA ALA A 256 -10.00 5.81 -8.26
C ALA A 256 -11.27 6.61 -7.92
N GLU A 257 -11.55 7.68 -8.69
CA GLU A 257 -12.77 8.48 -8.52
C GLU A 257 -14.04 7.64 -8.72
N LEU A 258 -14.06 6.77 -9.73
CA LEU A 258 -15.20 5.90 -10.00
C LEU A 258 -15.39 4.84 -8.90
N LEU A 259 -14.31 4.21 -8.41
CA LEU A 259 -14.39 3.25 -7.32
C LEU A 259 -14.96 3.89 -6.04
N VAL A 260 -14.50 5.06 -5.67
CA VAL A 260 -15.01 5.79 -4.49
C VAL A 260 -16.47 6.20 -4.70
N GLN A 261 -16.83 6.71 -5.89
CA GLN A 261 -18.20 7.11 -6.20
C GLN A 261 -19.17 5.92 -6.09
N GLU A 262 -18.80 4.75 -6.63
CA GLU A 262 -19.62 3.55 -6.53
C GLU A 262 -19.81 3.08 -5.09
N ALA A 263 -18.75 3.12 -4.26
CA ALA A 263 -18.87 2.81 -2.84
C ALA A 263 -19.82 3.80 -2.12
N LEU A 264 -19.75 5.09 -2.46
CA LEU A 264 -20.64 6.10 -1.92
C LEU A 264 -22.09 5.85 -2.36
N ASP A 265 -22.32 5.53 -3.63
CA ASP A 265 -23.67 5.29 -4.18
C ASP A 265 -24.32 4.02 -3.60
N ALA A 266 -23.49 3.03 -3.25
CA ALA A 266 -23.91 1.82 -2.55
C ALA A 266 -24.09 2.00 -1.02
N GLY A 267 -23.96 3.23 -0.50
CA GLY A 267 -24.26 3.56 0.89
C GLY A 267 -23.15 4.31 1.63
N GLY A 268 -21.88 4.09 1.30
CA GLY A 268 -20.72 4.78 1.87
C GLY A 268 -20.70 4.72 3.41
N THR A 269 -20.88 3.54 3.98
CA THR A 269 -21.08 3.38 5.44
C THR A 269 -19.81 3.55 6.25
N ASP A 270 -18.64 3.54 5.60
CA ASP A 270 -17.33 3.70 6.23
C ASP A 270 -16.45 4.70 5.50
N ASN A 271 -15.28 4.99 6.04
CA ASN A 271 -14.22 5.69 5.35
C ASN A 271 -13.76 4.87 4.16
N ILE A 272 -13.51 5.50 3.02
CA ILE A 272 -13.18 4.84 1.75
C ILE A 272 -11.85 5.40 1.26
N THR A 273 -10.85 4.55 1.17
CA THR A 273 -9.53 4.94 0.66
C THR A 273 -9.10 4.00 -0.43
N VAL A 274 -8.63 4.56 -1.55
CA VAL A 274 -8.14 3.81 -2.69
C VAL A 274 -6.86 4.43 -3.24
N ILE A 275 -5.95 3.58 -3.69
CA ILE A 275 -4.81 3.93 -4.53
C ILE A 275 -4.85 3.03 -5.75
N VAL A 276 -4.87 3.63 -6.94
CA VAL A 276 -4.75 2.91 -8.21
C VAL A 276 -3.41 3.27 -8.86
N GLY A 277 -2.71 2.29 -9.41
CA GLY A 277 -1.44 2.52 -10.08
C GLY A 277 -1.17 1.53 -11.20
N ARG A 278 -0.53 2.00 -12.27
CA ARG A 278 -0.03 1.17 -13.37
C ARG A 278 1.18 1.82 -14.03
N THR A 279 1.84 1.06 -14.89
CA THR A 279 2.87 1.58 -15.79
C THR A 279 2.31 1.72 -17.20
N ILE A 280 2.61 2.84 -17.87
CA ILE A 280 2.20 3.12 -19.25
C ILE A 280 3.48 3.35 -20.06
N PRO A 281 3.86 2.42 -20.98
CA PRO A 281 5.01 2.64 -21.84
C PRO A 281 4.81 3.91 -22.65
N LYS A 282 5.75 4.85 -22.56
CA LYS A 282 5.83 5.95 -23.53
C LYS A 282 6.59 5.46 -24.74
N GLU A 283 6.04 5.68 -25.93
CA GLU A 283 6.77 5.46 -27.18
C GLU A 283 8.05 6.32 -27.12
N SER A 284 9.19 5.66 -27.25
CA SER A 284 10.45 6.38 -27.38
C SER A 284 10.35 7.27 -28.62
N SER A 285 10.29 8.58 -28.42
CA SER A 285 10.49 9.51 -29.54
C SER A 285 11.88 9.21 -30.10
N ILE A 286 11.90 8.46 -31.17
CA ILE A 286 13.14 8.27 -31.96
C ILE A 286 13.46 9.66 -32.47
N VAL A 287 14.38 10.35 -31.81
CA VAL A 287 15.02 11.53 -32.35
C VAL A 287 15.86 11.01 -33.52
N MET A 288 15.35 11.23 -34.77
CA MET A 288 16.11 11.02 -35.98
C MET A 288 17.21 12.10 -36.11
#